data_12f650990a309d50031e7437f946bba6
#
_entry.id   12f650990a309d50031e7437f946bba6
#
_cell.length_a   1.000
_cell.length_b   1.000
_cell.length_c   1.000
_cell.angle_alpha   90.00
_cell.angle_beta   90.00
_cell.angle_gamma   90.00
#
_symmetry.space_group_name_H-M   'P 1'
#
loop_
_entity.id
_entity.type
_entity.pdbx_description
1 polymer ?
#
loop_
_entity_poly.entity_id
_entity_poly.type
_entity_poly.pdbx_seq_one_letter_code
_entity_poly.pdbx_strand_id
1 'polypeptide(L)'
;MDETQTIRDFLRSAFAADFEKEAKIASLYGEYAETLDDELLEKAGELQNQLDQGSFYQMDTLIADLAEGLGIAILGMETPLVNLSGGQRSKLILAKMLLEKPDMLILDEPTNHLDDEHIKWLVQFLQDFNGTYLVVSHDQQFLNQITTHIIDIEFGKLTKYTGNLEKSLKLKALQNESYLKQYEAQQAHIKKTEAYIRKYKAGSRSTMAKSREKQLAKIERLTPPTDAPTPHIAFPYAPIVTTLALETTHLEIGYDKPLLSPIDLTIRYGEKIAIRGFNGIGKSTLIKTLLGQIPAINGSVSFPQHTKFNYFSQDLTWEQPLQNPLHYMSDKFPKATIKELRRQLSRAGLPSQLAQEALKSLSGGEQTKVKLAEMMMIKSNFLLLDEPTNHIDQATKDNLNAALADFQGTVLVVSHEADFYEDFADRIIELSE
;
A
#
# COMPACT_ATOMS: atom_id res chain seq x y z
N MET A 1 22.06 7.14 5.62
CA MET A 1 22.00 7.09 7.09
C MET A 1 23.29 6.46 7.59
N ASP A 2 23.94 7.07 8.56
CA ASP A 2 25.04 6.43 9.26
C ASP A 2 24.43 5.47 10.29
N GLU A 3 24.67 4.17 10.11
CA GLU A 3 24.04 3.11 10.92
C GLU A 3 24.51 3.09 12.38
N THR A 4 25.56 3.84 12.69
CA THR A 4 26.10 3.95 14.07
C THR A 4 25.42 5.04 14.90
N GLN A 5 24.68 5.96 14.27
CA GLN A 5 23.95 7.04 14.95
C GLN A 5 22.77 6.49 15.73
N THR A 6 22.41 7.19 16.81
CA THR A 6 21.19 6.94 17.58
C THR A 6 19.96 7.59 16.89
N ILE A 7 18.75 7.15 17.28
CA ILE A 7 17.51 7.78 16.85
C ILE A 7 17.54 9.30 17.17
N ARG A 8 17.98 9.67 18.37
CA ARG A 8 18.10 11.07 18.81
C ARG A 8 19.01 11.88 17.87
N ASP A 9 20.22 11.38 17.59
CA ASP A 9 21.18 12.09 16.75
C ASP A 9 20.64 12.26 15.33
N PHE A 10 19.97 11.24 14.81
CA PHE A 10 19.37 11.31 13.49
C PHE A 10 18.25 12.37 13.41
N LEU A 11 17.36 12.45 14.40
CA LEU A 11 16.31 13.47 14.43
C LEU A 11 16.87 14.87 14.66
N ARG A 12 17.89 15.01 15.52
CA ARG A 12 18.60 16.31 15.70
C ARG A 12 19.28 16.78 14.42
N SER A 13 19.67 15.87 13.53
CA SER A 13 20.26 16.26 12.24
C SER A 13 19.30 17.04 11.33
N ALA A 14 17.98 17.07 11.61
CA ALA A 14 17.03 17.96 10.93
C ALA A 14 17.33 19.43 11.19
N PHE A 15 18.01 19.75 12.27
CA PHE A 15 18.40 21.10 12.69
C PHE A 15 19.87 21.43 12.38
N ALA A 16 20.52 20.66 11.47
CA ALA A 16 21.95 20.83 11.17
C ALA A 16 22.30 22.25 10.76
N ALA A 17 21.47 22.91 9.95
CA ALA A 17 21.67 24.30 9.55
C ALA A 17 21.60 25.29 10.73
N ASP A 18 20.81 25.00 11.74
CA ASP A 18 20.68 25.84 12.91
C ASP A 18 21.86 25.63 13.88
N PHE A 19 22.37 24.41 13.99
CA PHE A 19 23.65 24.15 14.71
C PHE A 19 24.84 24.85 14.01
N GLU A 20 24.88 24.90 12.70
CA GLU A 20 25.90 25.68 11.97
C GLU A 20 25.81 27.17 12.26
N LYS A 21 24.58 27.74 12.32
CA LYS A 21 24.38 29.12 12.73
C LYS A 21 24.86 29.38 14.16
N GLU A 22 24.49 28.49 15.11
CA GLU A 22 24.93 28.59 16.52
C GLU A 22 26.46 28.58 16.62
N ALA A 23 27.13 27.65 15.93
CA ALA A 23 28.59 27.58 15.87
C ALA A 23 29.19 28.87 15.26
N LYS A 24 28.55 29.42 14.22
CA LYS A 24 29.00 30.68 13.59
C LYS A 24 28.84 31.88 14.51
N ILE A 25 27.77 31.96 15.27
CA ILE A 25 27.54 32.98 16.28
C ILE A 25 28.67 32.93 17.32
N ALA A 26 29.00 31.74 17.83
CA ALA A 26 30.09 31.56 18.78
C ALA A 26 31.44 32.01 18.19
N SER A 27 31.73 31.69 16.92
CA SER A 27 32.92 32.12 16.22
C SER A 27 32.99 33.68 16.08
N LEU A 28 31.87 34.31 15.70
CA LEU A 28 31.79 35.77 15.53
C LEU A 28 32.01 36.51 16.85
N TYR A 29 31.47 36.01 17.96
CA TYR A 29 31.74 36.56 19.30
C TYR A 29 33.21 36.39 19.71
N GLY A 30 33.83 35.23 19.37
CA GLY A 30 35.26 35.01 19.59
C GLY A 30 36.14 36.00 18.81
N GLU A 31 35.86 36.20 17.54
CA GLU A 31 36.57 37.19 16.69
C GLU A 31 36.37 38.63 17.14
N TYR A 32 35.15 38.97 17.59
CA TYR A 32 34.83 40.26 18.16
C TYR A 32 35.65 40.54 19.43
N ALA A 33 35.82 39.55 20.29
CA ALA A 33 36.61 39.70 21.52
C ALA A 33 38.08 40.04 21.23
N GLU A 34 38.62 39.65 20.07
CA GLU A 34 40.00 39.95 19.65
C GLU A 34 40.12 41.26 18.87
N THR A 35 39.13 41.58 18.02
CA THR A 35 39.23 42.67 17.04
C THR A 35 38.44 43.92 17.44
N LEU A 36 37.42 43.81 18.29
CA LEU A 36 36.46 44.85 18.67
C LEU A 36 35.75 45.48 17.45
N ASP A 37 35.51 44.64 16.40
CA ASP A 37 34.84 45.07 15.17
C ASP A 37 33.32 44.91 15.34
N ASP A 38 32.60 46.03 15.40
CA ASP A 38 31.15 46.09 15.63
C ASP A 38 30.32 45.39 14.51
N GLU A 39 30.87 45.26 13.27
CA GLU A 39 30.20 44.53 12.21
C GLU A 39 30.02 43.03 12.53
N LEU A 40 30.97 42.47 13.31
CA LEU A 40 30.86 41.05 13.76
C LEU A 40 29.73 40.88 14.74
N LEU A 41 29.51 41.87 15.61
CA LEU A 41 28.44 41.87 16.59
C LEU A 41 27.06 42.00 15.93
N GLU A 42 26.94 42.82 14.90
CA GLU A 42 25.74 42.99 14.12
C GLU A 42 25.38 41.67 13.40
N LYS A 43 26.34 41.03 12.72
CA LYS A 43 26.15 39.71 12.06
C LYS A 43 25.79 38.62 13.06
N ALA A 44 26.39 38.56 14.23
CA ALA A 44 26.03 37.62 15.27
C ALA A 44 24.60 37.86 15.75
N GLY A 45 24.18 39.10 15.94
CA GLY A 45 22.82 39.49 16.31
C GLY A 45 21.77 39.08 15.26
N GLU A 46 22.06 39.24 13.97
CA GLU A 46 21.17 38.79 12.89
C GLU A 46 20.97 37.27 12.90
N LEU A 47 22.06 36.50 13.04
CA LEU A 47 21.98 35.05 13.14
C LEU A 47 21.25 34.59 14.40
N GLN A 48 21.48 35.27 15.54
CA GLN A 48 20.79 35.01 16.79
C GLN A 48 19.27 35.24 16.62
N ASN A 49 18.85 36.32 16.01
CA ASN A 49 17.46 36.62 15.72
C ASN A 49 16.81 35.55 14.84
N GLN A 50 17.56 35.00 13.85
CA GLN A 50 17.05 33.87 13.03
C GLN A 50 16.83 32.58 13.87
N LEU A 51 17.75 32.27 14.80
CA LEU A 51 17.57 31.12 15.70
C LEU A 51 16.40 31.31 16.67
N ASP A 52 16.23 32.55 17.20
CA ASP A 52 15.16 32.91 18.12
C ASP A 52 13.77 32.86 17.46
N GLN A 53 13.68 33.26 16.20
CA GLN A 53 12.46 33.17 15.39
C GLN A 53 12.18 31.73 14.90
N GLY A 54 13.21 30.89 14.89
CA GLY A 54 13.12 29.48 14.50
C GLY A 54 12.62 28.57 15.61
N SER A 55 12.73 27.28 15.33
CA SER A 55 12.31 26.24 16.29
C SER A 55 13.48 25.61 17.06
N PHE A 56 14.68 26.19 16.92
CA PHE A 56 15.92 25.59 17.42
C PHE A 56 15.90 25.34 18.93
N TYR A 57 15.50 26.32 19.72
CA TYR A 57 15.44 26.18 21.19
C TYR A 57 14.29 25.28 21.69
N GLN A 58 13.34 24.94 20.82
CA GLN A 58 12.25 24.00 21.11
C GLN A 58 12.51 22.63 20.51
N MET A 59 13.70 22.42 19.91
CA MET A 59 14.06 21.21 19.16
C MET A 59 13.77 19.92 19.93
N ASP A 60 14.22 19.81 21.18
CA ASP A 60 14.03 18.58 21.96
C ASP A 60 12.54 18.31 22.27
N THR A 61 11.74 19.35 22.47
CA THR A 61 10.28 19.22 22.64
C THR A 61 9.63 18.75 21.32
N LEU A 62 9.97 19.37 20.19
CA LEU A 62 9.44 18.99 18.89
C LEU A 62 9.83 17.55 18.51
N ILE A 63 11.06 17.13 18.82
CA ILE A 63 11.51 15.76 18.61
C ILE A 63 10.71 14.80 19.49
N ALA A 64 10.45 15.14 20.76
CA ALA A 64 9.68 14.30 21.66
C ALA A 64 8.23 14.13 21.20
N ASP A 65 7.56 15.23 20.84
CA ASP A 65 6.17 15.24 20.37
C ASP A 65 6.01 14.42 19.08
N LEU A 66 6.94 14.57 18.12
CA LEU A 66 6.95 13.80 16.89
C LEU A 66 7.27 12.33 17.12
N ALA A 67 8.22 12.04 18.01
CA ALA A 67 8.59 10.66 18.32
C ALA A 67 7.44 9.93 19.02
N GLU A 68 6.68 10.59 19.88
CA GLU A 68 5.47 10.04 20.49
C GLU A 68 4.37 9.85 19.45
N GLY A 69 4.07 10.89 18.67
CA GLY A 69 3.02 10.89 17.65
C GLY A 69 3.19 9.82 16.55
N LEU A 70 4.43 9.42 16.23
CA LEU A 70 4.73 8.37 15.25
C LEU A 70 5.09 7.02 15.89
N GLY A 71 4.99 6.89 17.23
CA GLY A 71 5.33 5.68 17.96
C GLY A 71 6.82 5.30 17.89
N ILE A 72 7.69 6.29 17.74
CA ILE A 72 9.14 6.10 17.74
C ILE A 72 9.69 6.08 19.19
N ALA A 73 9.04 6.81 20.10
CA ALA A 73 9.50 6.95 21.48
C ALA A 73 9.66 5.61 22.20
N ILE A 74 8.79 4.63 21.93
CA ILE A 74 8.83 3.29 22.52
C ILE A 74 10.10 2.51 22.16
N LEU A 75 10.77 2.87 21.05
CA LEU A 75 12.00 2.20 20.61
C LEU A 75 13.22 2.60 21.46
N GLY A 76 13.09 3.68 22.27
CA GLY A 76 14.19 4.27 23.01
C GLY A 76 15.08 5.17 22.15
N MET A 77 15.22 6.44 22.51
CA MET A 77 15.91 7.46 21.71
C MET A 77 17.42 7.19 21.54
N GLU A 78 18.01 6.38 22.39
CA GLU A 78 19.43 5.99 22.34
C GLU A 78 19.67 4.71 21.51
N THR A 79 18.61 4.14 20.90
CA THR A 79 18.75 2.94 20.07
C THR A 79 19.50 3.26 18.77
N PRO A 80 20.55 2.48 18.41
CA PRO A 80 21.26 2.64 17.16
C PRO A 80 20.37 2.31 15.94
N LEU A 81 20.55 3.04 14.83
CA LEU A 81 19.74 2.88 13.63
C LEU A 81 19.87 1.49 12.98
N VAL A 82 21.00 0.81 13.18
CA VAL A 82 21.25 -0.56 12.69
C VAL A 82 20.22 -1.56 13.22
N ASN A 83 19.72 -1.34 14.44
CA ASN A 83 18.79 -2.24 15.12
C ASN A 83 17.32 -2.05 14.69
N LEU A 84 17.03 -1.07 13.82
CA LEU A 84 15.66 -0.75 13.41
C LEU A 84 15.21 -1.60 12.23
N SER A 85 13.97 -2.06 12.29
CA SER A 85 13.30 -2.68 11.14
C SER A 85 13.07 -1.68 10.01
N GLY A 86 12.77 -2.17 8.78
CA GLY A 86 12.47 -1.31 7.64
C GLY A 86 11.32 -0.32 7.92
N GLY A 87 10.22 -0.79 8.51
CA GLY A 87 9.09 0.06 8.88
C GLY A 87 9.43 1.12 9.94
N GLN A 88 10.24 0.76 10.94
CA GLN A 88 10.72 1.70 11.95
C GLN A 88 11.63 2.77 11.34
N ARG A 89 12.50 2.38 10.40
CA ARG A 89 13.33 3.32 9.63
C ARG A 89 12.48 4.28 8.80
N SER A 90 11.40 3.79 8.16
CA SER A 90 10.47 4.64 7.39
C SER A 90 9.78 5.68 8.27
N LYS A 91 9.31 5.30 9.47
CA LYS A 91 8.76 6.23 10.46
C LYS A 91 9.76 7.29 10.87
N LEU A 92 11.01 6.91 11.08
CA LEU A 92 12.09 7.82 11.48
C LEU A 92 12.43 8.82 10.38
N ILE A 93 12.47 8.39 9.11
CA ILE A 93 12.67 9.28 7.96
C ILE A 93 11.52 10.29 7.86
N LEU A 94 10.28 9.81 8.00
CA LEU A 94 9.11 10.67 8.01
C LEU A 94 9.21 11.73 9.13
N ALA A 95 9.54 11.32 10.37
CA ALA A 95 9.72 12.22 11.49
C ALA A 95 10.75 13.32 11.19
N LYS A 96 11.91 12.94 10.65
CA LYS A 96 12.95 13.91 10.27
C LYS A 96 12.46 14.91 9.22
N MET A 97 11.79 14.43 8.15
CA MET A 97 11.23 15.29 7.12
C MET A 97 10.21 16.31 7.68
N LEU A 98 9.40 15.88 8.64
CA LEU A 98 8.42 16.77 9.29
C LEU A 98 9.10 17.81 10.21
N LEU A 99 10.21 17.44 10.88
CA LEU A 99 11.02 18.37 11.70
C LEU A 99 11.69 19.46 10.84
N GLU A 100 12.09 19.14 9.62
CA GLU A 100 12.73 20.10 8.70
C GLU A 100 11.79 21.20 8.23
N LYS A 101 10.47 21.07 8.46
CA LYS A 101 9.42 22.06 8.10
C LYS A 101 9.57 22.60 6.67
N PRO A 102 9.64 21.75 5.64
CA PRO A 102 9.81 22.20 4.27
C PRO A 102 8.57 22.96 3.78
N ASP A 103 8.72 23.82 2.76
CA ASP A 103 7.59 24.49 2.10
C ASP A 103 6.68 23.50 1.35
N MET A 104 7.24 22.36 0.93
CA MET A 104 6.52 21.30 0.21
C MET A 104 6.93 19.91 0.69
N LEU A 105 5.91 19.08 1.01
CA LEU A 105 6.07 17.67 1.34
C LEU A 105 5.60 16.79 0.17
N ILE A 106 6.40 15.79 -0.18
CA ILE A 106 6.01 14.74 -1.12
C ILE A 106 6.07 13.42 -0.36
N LEU A 107 4.91 12.79 -0.16
CA LEU A 107 4.75 11.59 0.65
C LEU A 107 4.21 10.45 -0.22
N ASP A 108 4.90 9.33 -0.21
CA ASP A 108 4.49 8.10 -0.90
C ASP A 108 4.13 7.04 0.14
N GLU A 109 2.84 6.66 0.17
CA GLU A 109 2.26 5.71 1.12
C GLU A 109 2.67 5.95 2.59
N PRO A 110 2.46 7.18 3.14
CA PRO A 110 2.96 7.52 4.47
C PRO A 110 2.25 6.79 5.61
N THR A 111 1.08 6.20 5.35
CA THR A 111 0.32 5.40 6.32
C THR A 111 0.84 3.98 6.45
N ASN A 112 1.66 3.51 5.51
CA ASN A 112 2.29 2.20 5.61
C ASN A 112 3.12 2.11 6.90
N HIS A 113 2.97 1.03 7.63
CA HIS A 113 3.65 0.77 8.92
C HIS A 113 3.20 1.66 10.09
N LEU A 114 2.18 2.52 9.91
CA LEU A 114 1.50 3.22 10.99
C LEU A 114 0.28 2.41 11.44
N ASP A 115 -0.05 2.46 12.71
CA ASP A 115 -1.31 1.99 13.24
C ASP A 115 -2.34 3.14 13.30
N ASP A 116 -3.58 2.82 13.60
CA ASP A 116 -4.71 3.77 13.56
C ASP A 116 -4.48 5.04 14.43
N GLU A 117 -3.76 4.92 15.54
CA GLU A 117 -3.48 6.04 16.43
C GLU A 117 -2.48 7.00 15.79
N HIS A 118 -1.40 6.46 15.22
CA HIS A 118 -0.38 7.25 14.55
C HIS A 118 -0.87 7.83 13.21
N ILE A 119 -1.78 7.14 12.52
CA ILE A 119 -2.46 7.71 11.33
C ILE A 119 -3.30 8.92 11.71
N LYS A 120 -4.07 8.86 12.79
CA LYS A 120 -4.86 10.01 13.30
C LYS A 120 -3.97 11.18 13.65
N TRP A 121 -2.85 10.92 14.29
CA TRP A 121 -1.87 11.95 14.60
C TRP A 121 -1.30 12.60 13.32
N LEU A 122 -0.93 11.78 12.30
CA LEU A 122 -0.41 12.29 11.03
C LEU A 122 -1.46 13.13 10.28
N VAL A 123 -2.74 12.72 10.32
CA VAL A 123 -3.86 13.50 9.78
C VAL A 123 -3.88 14.89 10.40
N GLN A 124 -3.86 14.97 11.74
CA GLN A 124 -3.89 16.24 12.44
C GLN A 124 -2.67 17.10 12.08
N PHE A 125 -1.49 16.51 12.05
CA PHE A 125 -0.26 17.21 11.65
C PHE A 125 -0.37 17.81 10.25
N LEU A 126 -0.85 17.03 9.26
CA LEU A 126 -0.99 17.50 7.87
C LEU A 126 -2.09 18.55 7.70
N GLN A 127 -3.15 18.49 8.51
CA GLN A 127 -4.20 19.53 8.53
C GLN A 127 -3.67 20.87 9.05
N ASP A 128 -2.76 20.82 10.03
CA ASP A 128 -2.13 22.01 10.62
C ASP A 128 -0.88 22.49 9.85
N PHE A 129 -0.45 21.71 8.85
CA PHE A 129 0.73 22.05 8.06
C PHE A 129 0.48 23.23 7.13
N ASN A 130 1.26 24.29 7.29
CA ASN A 130 1.09 25.55 6.54
C ASN A 130 1.66 25.52 5.11
N GLY A 131 2.42 24.46 4.74
CA GLY A 131 3.00 24.29 3.42
C GLY A 131 2.07 23.60 2.42
N THR A 132 2.62 23.21 1.28
CA THR A 132 1.94 22.37 0.29
C THR A 132 2.35 20.93 0.47
N TYR A 133 1.42 19.99 0.35
CA TYR A 133 1.78 18.56 0.30
C TYR A 133 1.14 17.85 -0.89
N LEU A 134 1.89 16.91 -1.43
CA LEU A 134 1.45 15.92 -2.42
C LEU A 134 1.57 14.54 -1.79
N VAL A 135 0.46 13.83 -1.71
CA VAL A 135 0.41 12.51 -1.08
C VAL A 135 -0.09 11.48 -2.08
N VAL A 136 0.61 10.37 -2.17
CA VAL A 136 0.15 9.15 -2.82
C VAL A 136 -0.23 8.18 -1.71
N SER A 137 -1.46 7.66 -1.71
CA SER A 137 -1.92 6.66 -0.74
C SER A 137 -3.09 5.87 -1.28
N HIS A 138 -3.22 4.63 -0.81
CA HIS A 138 -4.40 3.79 -1.00
C HIS A 138 -5.40 3.89 0.15
N ASP A 139 -5.02 4.51 1.26
CA ASP A 139 -5.90 4.73 2.40
C ASP A 139 -6.92 5.83 2.09
N GLN A 140 -8.16 5.40 1.81
CA GLN A 140 -9.24 6.31 1.44
C GLN A 140 -9.68 7.20 2.61
N GLN A 141 -9.66 6.69 3.84
CA GLN A 141 -10.06 7.45 5.02
C GLN A 141 -9.04 8.55 5.30
N PHE A 142 -7.76 8.22 5.22
CA PHE A 142 -6.67 9.18 5.34
C PHE A 142 -6.76 10.28 4.27
N LEU A 143 -6.82 9.90 2.98
CA LEU A 143 -6.93 10.86 1.89
C LEU A 143 -8.16 11.77 2.02
N ASN A 144 -9.29 11.21 2.44
CA ASN A 144 -10.53 11.97 2.56
C ASN A 144 -10.47 13.07 3.64
N GLN A 145 -9.64 12.87 4.67
CA GLN A 145 -9.48 13.81 5.78
C GLN A 145 -8.47 14.94 5.47
N ILE A 146 -7.44 14.67 4.66
CA ILE A 146 -6.35 15.62 4.44
C ILE A 146 -6.44 16.36 3.10
N THR A 147 -7.17 15.84 2.09
CA THR A 147 -7.08 16.37 0.73
C THR A 147 -8.11 17.45 0.45
N THR A 148 -7.67 18.47 -0.28
CA THR A 148 -8.52 19.51 -0.89
C THR A 148 -8.66 19.34 -2.40
N HIS A 149 -7.75 18.57 -3.00
CA HIS A 149 -7.73 18.23 -4.42
C HIS A 149 -7.24 16.79 -4.59
N ILE A 150 -7.83 16.08 -5.57
CA ILE A 150 -7.37 14.75 -5.98
C ILE A 150 -6.85 14.83 -7.40
N ILE A 151 -5.71 14.20 -7.62
CA ILE A 151 -5.12 13.98 -8.94
C ILE A 151 -5.26 12.49 -9.25
N ASP A 152 -6.09 12.18 -10.24
CA ASP A 152 -6.34 10.82 -10.70
C ASP A 152 -5.50 10.54 -11.95
N ILE A 153 -4.77 9.45 -11.94
CA ILE A 153 -3.90 9.02 -13.05
C ILE A 153 -4.43 7.72 -13.60
N GLU A 154 -5.11 7.78 -14.74
CA GLU A 154 -5.64 6.62 -15.43
C GLU A 154 -5.24 6.62 -16.91
N PHE A 155 -4.81 5.47 -17.43
CA PHE A 155 -4.47 5.28 -18.84
C PHE A 155 -3.53 6.36 -19.42
N GLY A 156 -2.55 6.80 -18.62
CA GLY A 156 -1.59 7.84 -19.01
C GLY A 156 -2.18 9.26 -19.07
N LYS A 157 -3.40 9.46 -18.56
CA LYS A 157 -4.02 10.79 -18.42
C LYS A 157 -4.09 11.18 -16.97
N LEU A 158 -3.86 12.44 -16.71
CA LEU A 158 -3.94 13.07 -15.40
C LEU A 158 -5.20 13.95 -15.36
N THR A 159 -6.08 13.66 -14.40
CA THR A 159 -7.31 14.43 -14.18
C THR A 159 -7.33 14.99 -12.76
N LYS A 160 -7.50 16.30 -12.63
CA LYS A 160 -7.59 16.99 -11.34
C LYS A 160 -9.05 17.19 -10.95
N TYR A 161 -9.41 16.75 -9.76
CA TYR A 161 -10.70 17.00 -9.13
C TYR A 161 -10.54 17.95 -7.94
N THR A 162 -11.47 18.87 -7.77
CA THR A 162 -11.52 19.78 -6.60
C THR A 162 -12.45 19.21 -5.53
N GLY A 163 -11.92 19.02 -4.35
CA GLY A 163 -12.60 18.47 -3.19
C GLY A 163 -11.80 17.30 -2.59
N ASN A 164 -12.35 16.70 -1.54
CA ASN A 164 -11.81 15.50 -0.94
C ASN A 164 -12.04 14.26 -1.82
N LEU A 165 -11.54 13.11 -1.40
CA LEU A 165 -11.62 11.88 -2.18
C LEU A 165 -13.08 11.48 -2.49
N GLU A 166 -13.97 11.52 -1.50
CA GLU A 166 -15.38 11.15 -1.69
C GLU A 166 -16.08 11.99 -2.77
N LYS A 167 -15.88 13.31 -2.73
CA LYS A 167 -16.42 14.23 -3.74
C LYS A 167 -15.81 13.95 -5.12
N SER A 168 -14.53 13.68 -5.17
CA SER A 168 -13.81 13.38 -6.42
C SER A 168 -14.30 12.08 -7.06
N LEU A 169 -14.53 11.04 -6.27
CA LEU A 169 -15.11 9.77 -6.75
C LEU A 169 -16.52 9.96 -7.32
N LYS A 170 -17.37 10.77 -6.67
CA LYS A 170 -18.71 11.11 -7.18
C LYS A 170 -18.64 11.86 -8.52
N LEU A 171 -17.72 12.82 -8.64
CA LEU A 171 -17.52 13.56 -9.90
C LEU A 171 -17.00 12.64 -11.02
N LYS A 172 -16.06 11.76 -10.69
CA LYS A 172 -15.52 10.75 -11.63
C LYS A 172 -16.62 9.81 -12.12
N ALA A 173 -17.47 9.31 -11.23
CA ALA A 173 -18.60 8.44 -11.60
C ALA A 173 -19.56 9.14 -12.56
N LEU A 174 -19.92 10.41 -12.31
CA LEU A 174 -20.77 11.20 -13.21
C LEU A 174 -20.11 11.44 -14.57
N GLN A 175 -18.82 11.71 -14.61
CA GLN A 175 -18.07 11.88 -15.87
C GLN A 175 -18.02 10.59 -16.67
N ASN A 176 -17.75 9.46 -16.02
CA ASN A 176 -17.72 8.15 -16.67
C ASN A 176 -19.09 7.76 -17.22
N GLU A 177 -20.18 7.99 -16.47
CA GLU A 177 -21.54 7.77 -16.97
C GLU A 177 -21.85 8.64 -18.19
N SER A 178 -21.48 9.91 -18.16
CA SER A 178 -21.65 10.83 -19.28
C SER A 178 -20.85 10.39 -20.50
N TYR A 179 -19.58 9.98 -20.30
CA TYR A 179 -18.72 9.48 -21.34
C TYR A 179 -19.27 8.19 -21.99
N LEU A 180 -19.76 7.26 -21.16
CA LEU A 180 -20.38 6.02 -21.63
C LEU A 180 -21.56 6.30 -22.53
N LYS A 181 -22.47 7.20 -22.11
CA LYS A 181 -23.63 7.63 -22.92
C LYS A 181 -23.20 8.25 -24.25
N GLN A 182 -22.16 9.09 -24.25
CA GLN A 182 -21.62 9.70 -25.48
C GLN A 182 -20.99 8.64 -26.40
N TYR A 183 -20.24 7.70 -25.85
CA TYR A 183 -19.64 6.59 -26.61
C TYR A 183 -20.72 5.72 -27.26
N GLU A 184 -21.73 5.28 -26.50
CA GLU A 184 -22.84 4.47 -27.00
C GLU A 184 -23.61 5.20 -28.12
N ALA A 185 -23.90 6.48 -27.93
CA ALA A 185 -24.57 7.30 -28.95
C ALA A 185 -23.71 7.42 -30.20
N GLN A 186 -22.41 7.65 -30.06
CA GLN A 186 -21.47 7.69 -31.19
C GLN A 186 -21.43 6.35 -31.95
N GLN A 187 -21.30 5.22 -31.22
CA GLN A 187 -21.26 3.88 -31.80
C GLN A 187 -22.58 3.57 -32.55
N ALA A 188 -23.71 3.91 -31.96
CA ALA A 188 -25.02 3.75 -32.63
C ALA A 188 -25.11 4.59 -33.94
N HIS A 189 -24.60 5.84 -33.90
CA HIS A 189 -24.53 6.69 -35.08
C HIS A 189 -23.60 6.12 -36.17
N ILE A 190 -22.40 5.68 -35.80
CA ILE A 190 -21.42 5.03 -36.69
C ILE A 190 -22.06 3.81 -37.34
N LYS A 191 -22.61 2.89 -36.55
CA LYS A 191 -23.24 1.65 -37.00
C LYS A 191 -24.40 1.93 -37.98
N LYS A 192 -25.26 2.92 -37.69
CA LYS A 192 -26.36 3.35 -38.56
C LYS A 192 -25.85 3.92 -39.88
N THR A 193 -24.79 4.73 -39.82
CA THR A 193 -24.19 5.35 -41.01
C THR A 193 -23.48 4.32 -41.88
N GLU A 194 -22.73 3.39 -41.31
CA GLU A 194 -22.09 2.27 -42.01
C GLU A 194 -23.13 1.35 -42.69
N ALA A 195 -24.23 1.04 -41.99
CA ALA A 195 -25.32 0.26 -42.57
C ALA A 195 -25.96 0.98 -43.78
N TYR A 196 -26.16 2.31 -43.66
CA TYR A 196 -26.66 3.12 -44.80
C TYR A 196 -25.69 3.10 -45.97
N ILE A 197 -24.39 3.32 -45.73
CA ILE A 197 -23.36 3.29 -46.77
C ILE A 197 -23.35 1.92 -47.44
N ARG A 198 -23.34 0.83 -46.68
CA ARG A 198 -23.36 -0.56 -47.23
C ARG A 198 -24.58 -0.81 -48.10
N LYS A 199 -25.76 -0.33 -47.70
CA LYS A 199 -27.01 -0.55 -48.43
C LYS A 199 -27.07 0.25 -49.75
N TYR A 200 -26.48 1.45 -49.79
CA TYR A 200 -26.65 2.38 -50.93
C TYR A 200 -25.36 2.69 -51.68
N LYS A 201 -24.26 1.95 -51.44
CA LYS A 201 -22.94 2.16 -52.07
C LYS A 201 -23.00 1.98 -53.59
N ALA A 202 -23.84 1.04 -54.08
CA ALA A 202 -24.11 0.81 -55.52
C ALA A 202 -25.58 1.16 -55.82
N GLY A 203 -25.84 2.22 -56.58
CA GLY A 203 -27.19 2.59 -56.97
C GLY A 203 -27.43 4.09 -57.04
N SER A 204 -28.71 4.49 -57.25
CA SER A 204 -29.14 5.90 -57.44
C SER A 204 -28.78 6.85 -56.29
N ARG A 205 -28.51 6.34 -55.10
CA ARG A 205 -28.13 7.12 -53.92
C ARG A 205 -26.62 7.05 -53.58
N SER A 206 -25.77 6.63 -54.52
CA SER A 206 -24.32 6.45 -54.33
C SER A 206 -23.60 7.75 -53.95
N THR A 207 -24.03 8.91 -54.49
CA THR A 207 -23.46 10.22 -54.15
C THR A 207 -23.69 10.58 -52.65
N MET A 208 -24.88 10.30 -52.14
CA MET A 208 -25.22 10.51 -50.72
C MET A 208 -24.44 9.53 -49.83
N ALA A 209 -24.26 8.28 -50.27
CA ALA A 209 -23.45 7.31 -49.55
C ALA A 209 -21.99 7.73 -49.45
N LYS A 210 -21.39 8.23 -50.57
CA LYS A 210 -20.03 8.80 -50.59
C LYS A 210 -19.88 10.03 -49.68
N SER A 211 -20.89 10.91 -49.63
CA SER A 211 -20.87 12.06 -48.73
C SER A 211 -20.84 11.62 -47.26
N ARG A 212 -21.70 10.66 -46.87
CA ARG A 212 -21.71 10.10 -45.51
C ARG A 212 -20.43 9.34 -45.16
N GLU A 213 -19.82 8.65 -46.11
CA GLU A 213 -18.51 7.99 -45.95
C GLU A 213 -17.42 9.02 -45.64
N LYS A 214 -17.40 10.17 -46.34
CA LYS A 214 -16.48 11.29 -46.02
C LYS A 214 -16.76 11.93 -44.66
N GLN A 215 -18.02 12.04 -44.25
CA GLN A 215 -18.39 12.54 -42.92
C GLN A 215 -17.94 11.57 -41.82
N LEU A 216 -18.17 10.26 -42.02
CA LEU A 216 -17.76 9.22 -41.08
C LEU A 216 -16.24 9.17 -40.88
N ALA A 217 -15.48 9.37 -41.98
CA ALA A 217 -14.02 9.42 -41.93
C ALA A 217 -13.45 10.63 -41.13
N LYS A 218 -14.26 11.69 -40.95
CA LYS A 218 -13.88 12.87 -40.17
C LYS A 218 -14.28 12.78 -38.71
N ILE A 219 -15.06 11.79 -38.31
CA ILE A 219 -15.48 11.60 -36.93
C ILE A 219 -14.26 11.09 -36.11
N GLU A 220 -13.85 11.87 -35.13
CA GLU A 220 -12.91 11.41 -34.11
C GLU A 220 -13.60 10.35 -33.25
N ARG A 221 -13.13 9.11 -33.37
CA ARG A 221 -13.76 8.00 -32.67
C ARG A 221 -13.37 8.06 -31.19
N LEU A 222 -14.38 8.08 -30.33
CA LEU A 222 -14.17 7.92 -28.91
C LEU A 222 -13.55 6.53 -28.63
N THR A 223 -12.58 6.49 -27.75
CA THR A 223 -12.00 5.22 -27.29
C THR A 223 -13.04 4.44 -26.48
N PRO A 224 -13.12 3.11 -26.64
CA PRO A 224 -13.98 2.32 -25.76
C PRO A 224 -13.66 2.67 -24.31
N PRO A 225 -14.66 2.81 -23.43
CA PRO A 225 -14.37 2.86 -21.99
C PRO A 225 -13.55 1.63 -21.64
N THR A 226 -12.35 1.86 -21.16
CA THR A 226 -11.48 0.75 -20.75
C THR A 226 -11.88 0.44 -19.32
N ASP A 227 -12.79 -0.51 -19.15
CA ASP A 227 -12.98 -1.07 -17.81
C ASP A 227 -11.65 -1.73 -17.41
N ALA A 228 -11.04 -1.24 -16.36
CA ALA A 228 -10.01 -2.03 -15.69
C ALA A 228 -10.63 -3.42 -15.45
N PRO A 229 -9.91 -4.54 -15.72
CA PRO A 229 -10.50 -5.85 -15.54
C PRO A 229 -10.98 -5.96 -14.09
N THR A 230 -12.30 -6.04 -13.92
CA THR A 230 -12.90 -6.24 -12.60
C THR A 230 -12.36 -7.56 -12.06
N PRO A 231 -11.67 -7.56 -10.93
CA PRO A 231 -11.15 -8.79 -10.36
C PRO A 231 -12.29 -9.78 -10.09
N HIS A 232 -12.04 -11.06 -10.28
CA HIS A 232 -12.95 -12.17 -9.92
C HIS A 232 -12.16 -13.23 -9.20
N ILE A 233 -11.80 -12.96 -7.95
CA ILE A 233 -10.98 -13.83 -7.12
C ILE A 233 -11.87 -15.00 -6.62
N ALA A 234 -11.34 -16.22 -6.67
CA ALA A 234 -11.95 -17.38 -6.07
C ALA A 234 -10.88 -18.44 -5.77
N PHE A 235 -10.90 -19.00 -4.58
CA PHE A 235 -9.91 -20.00 -4.15
C PHE A 235 -10.47 -21.40 -4.29
N PRO A 236 -9.81 -22.30 -5.06
CA PRO A 236 -10.29 -23.67 -5.23
C PRO A 236 -10.13 -24.46 -3.93
N TYR A 237 -11.25 -25.07 -3.51
CA TYR A 237 -11.31 -25.83 -2.29
C TYR A 237 -10.86 -27.28 -2.46
N ALA A 238 -10.11 -27.81 -1.49
CA ALA A 238 -9.72 -29.20 -1.38
C ALA A 238 -10.46 -29.86 -0.20
N PRO A 239 -11.47 -30.75 -0.42
CA PRO A 239 -12.23 -31.32 0.66
C PRO A 239 -11.37 -32.09 1.67
N ILE A 240 -11.69 -31.92 2.95
CA ILE A 240 -11.10 -32.65 4.06
C ILE A 240 -12.19 -32.97 5.07
N VAL A 241 -12.10 -34.14 5.75
CA VAL A 241 -13.02 -34.53 6.82
C VAL A 241 -12.29 -34.37 8.14
N THR A 242 -12.57 -33.28 8.82
CA THR A 242 -12.01 -32.98 10.15
C THR A 242 -12.88 -31.95 10.87
N THR A 243 -12.84 -31.93 12.18
CA THR A 243 -13.50 -30.92 13.01
C THR A 243 -12.51 -29.84 13.47
N LEU A 244 -11.22 -30.17 13.47
CA LEU A 244 -10.14 -29.31 13.92
C LEU A 244 -9.29 -28.90 12.71
N ALA A 245 -8.90 -27.66 12.63
CA ALA A 245 -8.01 -27.14 11.58
C ALA A 245 -6.60 -26.88 12.06
N LEU A 246 -6.46 -26.40 13.31
CA LEU A 246 -5.18 -26.10 13.95
C LEU A 246 -5.33 -26.20 15.46
N GLU A 247 -4.30 -26.71 16.12
CA GLU A 247 -4.15 -26.65 17.57
C GLU A 247 -2.71 -26.27 17.92
N THR A 248 -2.53 -25.29 18.81
CA THR A 248 -1.23 -24.96 19.38
C THR A 248 -1.29 -25.16 20.89
N THR A 249 -0.21 -25.66 21.48
CA THR A 249 -0.11 -25.90 22.90
C THR A 249 1.15 -25.21 23.42
N HIS A 250 0.96 -24.22 24.28
CA HIS A 250 2.02 -23.40 24.91
C HIS A 250 3.07 -22.95 23.88
N LEU A 251 2.61 -22.50 22.70
CA LEU A 251 3.47 -22.11 21.59
C LEU A 251 4.19 -20.81 21.88
N GLU A 252 5.49 -20.87 22.00
CA GLU A 252 6.38 -19.72 22.11
C GLU A 252 7.05 -19.44 20.76
N ILE A 253 6.82 -18.23 20.24
CA ILE A 253 7.36 -17.79 18.94
C ILE A 253 8.44 -16.74 19.13
N GLY A 254 9.43 -16.73 18.28
CA GLY A 254 10.54 -15.76 18.31
C GLY A 254 11.78 -16.29 17.61
N TYR A 255 12.90 -15.62 17.83
CA TYR A 255 14.21 -16.00 17.32
C TYR A 255 15.10 -16.45 18.47
N ASP A 256 15.76 -15.51 19.19
CA ASP A 256 16.59 -15.81 20.35
C ASP A 256 15.82 -15.77 21.67
N LYS A 257 14.69 -15.05 21.68
CA LYS A 257 13.80 -14.89 22.85
C LYS A 257 12.35 -14.94 22.39
N PRO A 258 11.42 -15.37 23.26
CA PRO A 258 10.00 -15.25 22.99
C PRO A 258 9.61 -13.80 22.72
N LEU A 259 8.78 -13.60 21.67
CA LEU A 259 8.22 -12.28 21.32
C LEU A 259 6.89 -12.01 22.03
N LEU A 260 6.17 -13.08 22.38
CA LEU A 260 4.84 -13.04 22.98
C LEU A 260 4.76 -14.05 24.11
N SER A 261 3.77 -13.88 24.97
CA SER A 261 3.35 -14.91 25.91
C SER A 261 2.98 -16.20 25.18
N PRO A 262 3.10 -17.39 25.83
CA PRO A 262 2.75 -18.67 25.18
C PRO A 262 1.33 -18.66 24.60
N ILE A 263 1.18 -19.12 23.36
CA ILE A 263 -0.07 -19.07 22.61
C ILE A 263 -0.73 -20.45 22.63
N ASP A 264 -1.90 -20.53 23.23
CA ASP A 264 -2.81 -21.68 23.15
C ASP A 264 -3.97 -21.35 22.22
N LEU A 265 -3.96 -21.88 21.00
CA LEU A 265 -4.93 -21.56 19.95
C LEU A 265 -5.54 -22.84 19.39
N THR A 266 -6.87 -22.90 19.43
CA THR A 266 -7.64 -23.94 18.75
C THR A 266 -8.51 -23.33 17.68
N ILE A 267 -8.35 -23.77 16.43
CA ILE A 267 -9.12 -23.34 15.26
C ILE A 267 -9.95 -24.52 14.76
N ARG A 268 -11.25 -24.31 14.64
CA ARG A 268 -12.16 -25.31 14.06
C ARG A 268 -12.11 -25.23 12.53
N TYR A 269 -12.43 -26.36 11.92
CA TYR A 269 -12.47 -26.42 10.46
C TYR A 269 -13.56 -25.51 9.89
N GLY A 270 -13.21 -24.76 8.86
CA GLY A 270 -14.10 -23.77 8.22
C GLY A 270 -14.17 -22.43 8.92
N GLU A 271 -13.56 -22.29 10.12
CA GLU A 271 -13.52 -21.04 10.86
C GLU A 271 -12.64 -19.99 10.13
N LYS A 272 -13.08 -18.76 10.10
CA LYS A 272 -12.36 -17.62 9.53
C LYS A 272 -11.90 -16.71 10.64
N ILE A 273 -10.59 -16.57 10.78
CA ILE A 273 -9.95 -15.89 11.90
C ILE A 273 -9.10 -14.74 11.39
N ALA A 274 -9.30 -13.58 11.98
CA ALA A 274 -8.41 -12.45 11.82
C ALA A 274 -7.47 -12.34 13.04
N ILE A 275 -6.19 -12.12 12.78
CA ILE A 275 -5.17 -11.79 13.79
C ILE A 275 -4.85 -10.31 13.68
N ARG A 276 -5.02 -9.61 14.78
CA ARG A 276 -4.71 -8.19 14.94
C ARG A 276 -3.60 -8.02 15.97
N GLY A 277 -2.83 -6.95 15.86
CA GLY A 277 -1.79 -6.55 16.84
C GLY A 277 -0.88 -5.49 16.26
N PHE A 278 -0.10 -4.82 17.10
CA PHE A 278 0.83 -3.77 16.71
C PHE A 278 1.86 -4.26 15.67
N ASN A 279 2.38 -3.32 14.89
CA ASN A 279 3.44 -3.63 13.95
C ASN A 279 4.73 -3.99 14.70
N GLY A 280 5.31 -5.15 14.34
CA GLY A 280 6.49 -5.69 15.01
C GLY A 280 6.21 -6.64 16.19
N ILE A 281 4.96 -6.83 16.62
CA ILE A 281 4.61 -7.74 17.73
C ILE A 281 4.87 -9.23 17.46
N GLY A 282 5.13 -9.61 16.20
CA GLY A 282 5.41 -11.00 15.85
C GLY A 282 4.34 -11.69 15.00
N LYS A 283 3.38 -10.96 14.40
CA LYS A 283 2.32 -11.52 13.54
C LYS A 283 2.83 -12.43 12.43
N SER A 284 3.77 -11.92 11.62
CA SER A 284 4.40 -12.69 10.53
C SER A 284 5.28 -13.82 11.06
N THR A 285 5.91 -13.64 12.24
CA THR A 285 6.68 -14.69 12.91
C THR A 285 5.76 -15.83 13.33
N LEU A 286 4.56 -15.53 13.86
CA LEU A 286 3.54 -16.54 14.18
C LEU A 286 3.17 -17.35 12.94
N ILE A 287 2.81 -16.71 11.82
CA ILE A 287 2.47 -17.42 10.59
C ILE A 287 3.64 -18.30 10.12
N LYS A 288 4.85 -17.78 10.10
CA LYS A 288 6.05 -18.53 9.69
C LYS A 288 6.33 -19.71 10.62
N THR A 289 6.08 -19.56 11.92
CA THR A 289 6.21 -20.66 12.90
C THR A 289 5.12 -21.71 12.70
N LEU A 290 3.86 -21.30 12.47
CA LEU A 290 2.77 -22.21 12.14
C LEU A 290 3.08 -23.03 10.87
N LEU A 291 3.71 -22.43 9.87
CA LEU A 291 4.14 -23.09 8.62
C LEU A 291 5.43 -23.94 8.78
N GLY A 292 6.06 -23.92 9.96
CA GLY A 292 7.33 -24.61 10.20
C GLY A 292 8.54 -23.99 9.48
N GLN A 293 8.42 -22.75 8.98
CA GLN A 293 9.52 -22.01 8.36
C GLN A 293 10.49 -21.45 9.41
N ILE A 294 9.97 -21.15 10.60
CA ILE A 294 10.74 -20.76 11.79
C ILE A 294 10.42 -21.80 12.87
N PRO A 295 11.42 -22.38 13.55
CA PRO A 295 11.16 -23.31 14.64
C PRO A 295 10.50 -22.59 15.80
N ALA A 296 9.55 -23.24 16.49
CA ALA A 296 9.03 -22.75 17.75
C ALA A 296 10.15 -22.76 18.81
N ILE A 297 10.17 -21.77 19.69
CA ILE A 297 11.08 -21.76 20.85
C ILE A 297 10.66 -22.84 21.82
N ASN A 298 9.35 -22.95 22.07
CA ASN A 298 8.77 -23.96 22.94
C ASN A 298 7.33 -24.28 22.47
N GLY A 299 6.72 -25.33 23.02
CA GLY A 299 5.37 -25.75 22.69
C GLY A 299 5.28 -26.56 21.40
N SER A 300 4.06 -26.70 20.88
CA SER A 300 3.80 -27.49 19.67
C SER A 300 2.69 -26.92 18.81
N VAL A 301 2.78 -27.22 17.51
CA VAL A 301 1.76 -26.90 16.50
C VAL A 301 1.29 -28.19 15.89
N SER A 302 -0.01 -28.41 15.84
CA SER A 302 -0.64 -29.61 15.29
C SER A 302 -1.64 -29.23 14.21
N PHE A 303 -1.51 -29.86 13.03
CA PHE A 303 -2.46 -29.78 11.95
C PHE A 303 -3.01 -31.19 11.62
N PRO A 304 -4.28 -31.28 11.20
CA PRO A 304 -4.83 -32.52 10.70
C PRO A 304 -4.05 -33.09 9.53
N GLN A 305 -4.04 -34.43 9.44
CA GLN A 305 -3.49 -35.10 8.27
C GLN A 305 -4.24 -34.64 7.01
N HIS A 306 -3.51 -34.40 5.90
CA HIS A 306 -4.05 -33.87 4.63
C HIS A 306 -4.44 -32.39 4.62
N THR A 307 -4.01 -31.60 5.60
CA THR A 307 -4.09 -30.14 5.50
C THR A 307 -3.27 -29.65 4.29
N LYS A 308 -3.91 -28.85 3.43
CA LYS A 308 -3.31 -28.24 2.25
C LYS A 308 -3.31 -26.74 2.40
N PHE A 309 -2.14 -26.20 2.65
CA PHE A 309 -1.94 -24.77 2.81
C PHE A 309 -1.89 -24.06 1.47
N ASN A 310 -2.35 -22.81 1.48
CA ASN A 310 -2.07 -21.83 0.44
C ASN A 310 -1.72 -20.53 1.17
N TYR A 311 -0.49 -20.06 0.98
CA TYR A 311 0.08 -19.00 1.78
C TYR A 311 0.38 -17.75 0.95
N PHE A 312 -0.13 -16.63 1.42
CA PHE A 312 0.20 -15.30 0.95
C PHE A 312 1.16 -14.63 1.94
N SER A 313 2.40 -14.38 1.53
CA SER A 313 3.42 -13.73 2.34
C SER A 313 3.37 -12.22 2.20
N GLN A 314 3.65 -11.50 3.27
CA GLN A 314 3.76 -10.04 3.27
C GLN A 314 4.82 -9.56 2.29
N ASP A 315 6.02 -10.15 2.34
CA ASP A 315 7.10 -9.83 1.42
C ASP A 315 7.04 -10.73 0.18
N LEU A 316 6.75 -10.14 -0.98
CA LEU A 316 6.77 -10.85 -2.25
C LEU A 316 8.19 -10.90 -2.79
N THR A 317 8.88 -12.00 -2.55
CA THR A 317 10.20 -12.28 -3.10
C THR A 317 10.08 -13.21 -4.30
N TRP A 318 10.73 -12.86 -5.40
CA TRP A 318 10.70 -13.62 -6.63
C TRP A 318 12.07 -14.26 -6.87
N GLU A 319 12.13 -15.60 -7.03
CA GLU A 319 13.37 -16.31 -7.34
C GLU A 319 13.98 -15.83 -8.65
N GLN A 320 13.15 -15.47 -9.62
CA GLN A 320 13.53 -14.97 -10.92
C GLN A 320 12.86 -13.61 -11.21
N PRO A 321 13.34 -12.50 -10.66
CA PRO A 321 12.68 -11.20 -10.75
C PRO A 321 12.64 -10.61 -12.17
N LEU A 322 13.45 -11.12 -13.10
CA LEU A 322 13.43 -10.75 -14.52
C LEU A 322 12.41 -11.53 -15.35
N GLN A 323 11.85 -12.60 -14.80
CA GLN A 323 10.81 -13.40 -15.44
C GLN A 323 9.49 -12.61 -15.50
N ASN A 324 8.69 -12.83 -16.52
CA ASN A 324 7.37 -12.22 -16.59
C ASN A 324 6.30 -13.10 -15.88
N PRO A 325 5.15 -12.51 -15.46
CA PRO A 325 4.08 -13.21 -14.77
C PRO A 325 3.59 -14.47 -15.48
N LEU A 326 3.47 -14.42 -16.80
CA LEU A 326 2.98 -15.57 -17.56
C LEU A 326 3.97 -16.73 -17.55
N HIS A 327 5.28 -16.46 -17.65
CA HIS A 327 6.32 -17.47 -17.52
C HIS A 327 6.38 -18.03 -16.12
N TYR A 328 6.36 -17.18 -15.09
CA TYR A 328 6.29 -17.60 -13.69
C TYR A 328 5.14 -18.57 -13.44
N MET A 329 3.94 -18.23 -13.89
CA MET A 329 2.76 -19.08 -13.76
C MET A 329 2.91 -20.39 -14.56
N SER A 330 3.56 -20.35 -15.74
CA SER A 330 3.79 -21.55 -16.57
C SER A 330 4.75 -22.54 -15.88
N ASP A 331 5.78 -22.03 -15.22
CA ASP A 331 6.73 -22.89 -14.49
C ASP A 331 6.09 -23.53 -13.26
N LYS A 332 5.26 -22.78 -12.54
CA LYS A 332 4.51 -23.27 -11.38
C LYS A 332 3.40 -24.26 -11.76
N PHE A 333 2.76 -24.06 -12.91
CA PHE A 333 1.62 -24.86 -13.37
C PHE A 333 1.83 -25.45 -14.79
N PRO A 334 2.81 -26.36 -14.97
CA PRO A 334 3.18 -26.85 -16.30
C PRO A 334 2.08 -27.62 -17.03
N LYS A 335 1.02 -28.03 -16.33
CA LYS A 335 -0.15 -28.71 -16.93
C LYS A 335 -1.24 -27.73 -17.41
N ALA A 336 -1.14 -26.44 -17.02
CA ALA A 336 -2.13 -25.45 -17.42
C ALA A 336 -1.79 -24.88 -18.81
N THR A 337 -2.81 -24.56 -19.59
CA THR A 337 -2.64 -23.91 -20.87
C THR A 337 -2.32 -22.40 -20.70
N ILE A 338 -1.59 -21.84 -21.66
CA ILE A 338 -1.30 -20.37 -21.67
C ILE A 338 -2.60 -19.56 -21.60
N LYS A 339 -3.68 -20.04 -22.22
CA LYS A 339 -4.99 -19.39 -22.18
C LYS A 339 -5.58 -19.37 -20.75
N GLU A 340 -5.44 -20.45 -19.99
CA GLU A 340 -5.87 -20.52 -18.59
C GLU A 340 -5.04 -19.60 -17.70
N LEU A 341 -3.72 -19.61 -17.87
CA LEU A 341 -2.82 -18.76 -17.09
C LEU A 341 -3.14 -17.28 -17.31
N ARG A 342 -3.29 -16.85 -18.57
CA ARG A 342 -3.72 -15.47 -18.89
C ARG A 342 -5.08 -15.12 -18.30
N ARG A 343 -6.03 -16.07 -18.32
CA ARG A 343 -7.35 -15.88 -17.74
C ARG A 343 -7.26 -15.69 -16.22
N GLN A 344 -6.41 -16.44 -15.51
CA GLN A 344 -6.25 -16.29 -14.06
C GLN A 344 -5.57 -14.96 -13.70
N LEU A 345 -4.52 -14.55 -14.42
CA LEU A 345 -3.91 -13.24 -14.23
C LEU A 345 -4.94 -12.10 -14.45
N SER A 346 -5.74 -12.18 -15.50
CA SER A 346 -6.81 -11.22 -15.76
C SER A 346 -7.89 -11.24 -14.68
N ARG A 347 -8.28 -12.43 -14.17
CA ARG A 347 -9.25 -12.56 -13.07
C ARG A 347 -8.72 -12.02 -11.75
N ALA A 348 -7.42 -12.03 -11.52
CA ALA A 348 -6.79 -11.36 -10.39
C ALA A 348 -6.68 -9.83 -10.58
N GLY A 349 -7.14 -9.30 -11.72
CA GLY A 349 -7.12 -7.87 -12.01
C GLY A 349 -5.81 -7.38 -12.65
N LEU A 350 -4.93 -8.28 -13.11
CA LEU A 350 -3.70 -7.87 -13.81
C LEU A 350 -4.01 -7.55 -15.29
N PRO A 351 -3.71 -6.34 -15.79
CA PRO A 351 -3.83 -5.98 -17.20
C PRO A 351 -3.00 -6.91 -18.10
N SER A 352 -3.54 -7.29 -19.24
CA SER A 352 -2.90 -8.26 -20.15
C SER A 352 -1.52 -7.83 -20.66
N GLN A 353 -1.26 -6.53 -20.73
CA GLN A 353 0.03 -5.94 -21.13
C GLN A 353 1.11 -6.27 -20.09
N LEU A 354 0.79 -6.13 -18.81
CA LEU A 354 1.71 -6.38 -17.69
C LEU A 354 2.06 -7.87 -17.52
N ALA A 355 1.24 -8.77 -18.05
CA ALA A 355 1.55 -10.19 -18.01
C ALA A 355 2.84 -10.59 -18.79
N GLN A 356 3.42 -9.68 -19.58
CA GLN A 356 4.65 -9.87 -20.34
C GLN A 356 5.83 -9.01 -19.85
N GLU A 357 5.61 -8.13 -18.86
CA GLU A 357 6.66 -7.32 -18.26
C GLU A 357 7.39 -8.10 -17.16
N ALA A 358 8.62 -7.69 -16.81
CA ALA A 358 9.39 -8.36 -15.77
C ALA A 358 8.71 -8.16 -14.39
N LEU A 359 8.67 -9.20 -13.54
CA LEU A 359 8.08 -9.14 -12.21
C LEU A 359 8.63 -7.98 -11.36
N LYS A 360 9.94 -7.71 -11.47
CA LYS A 360 10.57 -6.60 -10.74
C LYS A 360 10.15 -5.20 -11.20
N SER A 361 9.60 -5.07 -12.42
CA SER A 361 9.12 -3.79 -12.96
C SER A 361 7.67 -3.50 -12.61
N LEU A 362 6.97 -4.49 -12.06
CA LEU A 362 5.61 -4.34 -11.58
C LEU A 362 5.59 -3.59 -10.25
N SER A 363 4.57 -2.75 -10.07
CA SER A 363 4.27 -2.17 -8.76
C SER A 363 3.94 -3.23 -7.71
N GLY A 364 4.03 -2.90 -6.42
CA GLY A 364 3.68 -3.83 -5.34
C GLY A 364 2.28 -4.43 -5.50
N GLY A 365 1.28 -3.61 -5.84
CA GLY A 365 -0.08 -4.08 -6.08
C GLY A 365 -0.22 -5.00 -7.29
N GLU A 366 0.52 -4.76 -8.37
CA GLU A 366 0.56 -5.65 -9.53
C GLU A 366 1.23 -6.98 -9.21
N GLN A 367 2.30 -6.97 -8.42
CA GLN A 367 2.93 -8.20 -7.92
C GLN A 367 1.97 -8.99 -7.02
N THR A 368 1.22 -8.31 -6.15
CA THR A 368 0.16 -8.91 -5.34
C THR A 368 -0.89 -9.60 -6.22
N LYS A 369 -1.33 -8.97 -7.32
CA LYS A 369 -2.27 -9.59 -8.27
C LYS A 369 -1.71 -10.85 -8.94
N VAL A 370 -0.41 -10.90 -9.22
CA VAL A 370 0.26 -12.12 -9.72
C VAL A 370 0.21 -13.21 -8.67
N LYS A 371 0.49 -12.89 -7.40
CA LYS A 371 0.46 -13.85 -6.29
C LYS A 371 -0.98 -14.37 -6.03
N LEU A 372 -1.97 -13.50 -6.08
CA LEU A 372 -3.37 -13.90 -5.99
C LEU A 372 -3.76 -14.84 -7.15
N ALA A 373 -3.30 -14.56 -8.39
CA ALA A 373 -3.54 -15.44 -9.53
C ALA A 373 -2.92 -16.83 -9.33
N GLU A 374 -1.73 -16.92 -8.74
CA GLU A 374 -1.11 -18.20 -8.33
C GLU A 374 -1.99 -18.93 -7.32
N MET A 375 -2.41 -18.24 -6.25
CA MET A 375 -3.25 -18.81 -5.21
C MET A 375 -4.59 -19.33 -5.73
N MET A 376 -5.19 -18.65 -6.72
CA MET A 376 -6.43 -19.08 -7.38
C MET A 376 -6.28 -20.38 -8.19
N MET A 377 -5.07 -20.88 -8.40
CA MET A 377 -4.81 -22.15 -9.09
C MET A 377 -4.47 -23.31 -8.14
N ILE A 378 -4.23 -23.02 -6.86
CA ILE A 378 -3.82 -24.00 -5.85
C ILE A 378 -5.05 -24.46 -5.07
N LYS A 379 -5.37 -25.77 -5.15
CA LYS A 379 -6.42 -26.37 -4.31
C LYS A 379 -5.95 -26.50 -2.86
N SER A 380 -6.62 -25.80 -1.97
CA SER A 380 -6.29 -25.76 -0.54
C SER A 380 -7.52 -25.94 0.34
N ASN A 381 -7.30 -26.23 1.60
CA ASN A 381 -8.33 -26.25 2.63
C ASN A 381 -7.98 -25.35 3.83
N PHE A 382 -6.80 -24.73 3.79
CA PHE A 382 -6.35 -23.76 4.77
C PHE A 382 -5.65 -22.59 4.04
N LEU A 383 -6.22 -21.40 4.11
CA LEU A 383 -5.63 -20.17 3.60
C LEU A 383 -4.94 -19.43 4.76
N LEU A 384 -3.67 -19.06 4.55
CA LEU A 384 -2.93 -18.17 5.44
C LEU A 384 -2.58 -16.93 4.65
N LEU A 385 -2.94 -15.76 5.16
CA LEU A 385 -2.68 -14.50 4.48
C LEU A 385 -2.02 -13.53 5.47
N ASP A 386 -0.86 -13.01 5.09
CA ASP A 386 -0.10 -12.04 5.87
C ASP A 386 -0.15 -10.68 5.18
N GLU A 387 -0.96 -9.76 5.71
CA GLU A 387 -1.20 -8.40 5.20
C GLU A 387 -1.53 -8.37 3.68
N PRO A 388 -2.55 -9.12 3.22
CA PRO A 388 -2.82 -9.29 1.79
C PRO A 388 -3.40 -8.04 1.12
N THR A 389 -3.80 -7.04 1.89
CA THR A 389 -4.40 -5.79 1.43
C THR A 389 -3.38 -4.71 1.08
N ASN A 390 -2.12 -4.91 1.46
CA ASN A 390 -1.07 -3.94 1.19
C ASN A 390 -0.89 -3.71 -0.32
N HIS A 391 -0.89 -2.44 -0.72
CA HIS A 391 -0.66 -1.98 -2.10
C HIS A 391 -1.72 -2.40 -3.13
N ILE A 392 -2.86 -2.99 -2.76
CA ILE A 392 -3.93 -3.32 -3.71
C ILE A 392 -5.00 -2.23 -3.77
N ASP A 393 -5.61 -2.09 -4.95
CA ASP A 393 -6.74 -1.17 -5.17
C ASP A 393 -8.02 -1.67 -4.49
N GLN A 394 -8.96 -0.76 -4.22
CA GLN A 394 -10.19 -1.07 -3.50
C GLN A 394 -11.01 -2.18 -4.20
N ALA A 395 -11.08 -2.17 -5.53
CA ALA A 395 -11.83 -3.20 -6.25
C ALA A 395 -11.23 -4.60 -6.06
N THR A 396 -9.90 -4.71 -5.99
CA THR A 396 -9.20 -5.97 -5.68
C THR A 396 -9.43 -6.37 -4.23
N LYS A 397 -9.42 -5.42 -3.29
CA LYS A 397 -9.67 -5.62 -1.87
C LYS A 397 -11.08 -6.16 -1.62
N ASP A 398 -12.11 -5.52 -2.21
CA ASP A 398 -13.52 -5.95 -2.08
C ASP A 398 -13.73 -7.36 -2.64
N ASN A 399 -13.12 -7.67 -3.79
CA ASN A 399 -13.19 -9.01 -4.39
C ASN A 399 -12.43 -10.07 -3.58
N LEU A 400 -11.30 -9.71 -2.96
CA LEU A 400 -10.58 -10.61 -2.07
C LEU A 400 -11.40 -10.90 -0.81
N ASN A 401 -11.99 -9.87 -0.19
CA ASN A 401 -12.89 -10.00 0.94
C ASN A 401 -14.04 -11.00 0.63
N ALA A 402 -14.75 -10.77 -0.47
CA ALA A 402 -15.83 -11.66 -0.91
C ALA A 402 -15.33 -13.11 -1.15
N ALA A 403 -14.14 -13.28 -1.75
CA ALA A 403 -13.56 -14.59 -2.00
C ALA A 403 -13.18 -15.34 -0.72
N LEU A 404 -12.73 -14.63 0.32
CA LEU A 404 -12.42 -15.20 1.64
C LEU A 404 -13.70 -15.54 2.39
N ALA A 405 -14.75 -14.72 2.28
CA ALA A 405 -16.08 -15.00 2.81
C ALA A 405 -16.66 -16.28 2.22
N ASP A 406 -16.57 -16.47 0.91
CA ASP A 406 -17.11 -17.62 0.18
C ASP A 406 -16.27 -18.92 0.30
N PHE A 407 -15.02 -18.80 0.75
CA PHE A 407 -14.13 -19.96 0.83
C PHE A 407 -14.63 -20.99 1.86
N GLN A 408 -14.75 -22.25 1.43
CA GLN A 408 -15.31 -23.32 2.26
C GLN A 408 -14.34 -23.89 3.32
N GLY A 409 -13.06 -23.59 3.21
CA GLY A 409 -12.03 -24.02 4.16
C GLY A 409 -11.77 -23.00 5.25
N THR A 410 -10.75 -23.26 6.05
CA THR A 410 -10.30 -22.39 7.12
C THR A 410 -9.47 -21.23 6.57
N VAL A 411 -9.68 -20.04 7.12
CA VAL A 411 -8.91 -18.84 6.78
C VAL A 411 -8.26 -18.28 8.05
N LEU A 412 -6.97 -18.00 7.97
CA LEU A 412 -6.23 -17.23 8.96
C LEU A 412 -5.62 -16.03 8.27
N VAL A 413 -6.12 -14.86 8.56
CA VAL A 413 -5.63 -13.61 7.98
C VAL A 413 -5.01 -12.73 9.06
N VAL A 414 -3.84 -12.20 8.77
CA VAL A 414 -3.22 -11.10 9.51
C VAL A 414 -3.51 -9.83 8.76
N SER A 415 -4.15 -8.87 9.39
CA SER A 415 -4.37 -7.53 8.84
C SER A 415 -4.56 -6.54 9.97
N HIS A 416 -4.12 -5.32 9.74
CA HIS A 416 -4.40 -4.18 10.62
C HIS A 416 -5.65 -3.39 10.18
N GLU A 417 -6.20 -3.68 9.00
CA GLU A 417 -7.37 -3.02 8.44
C GLU A 417 -8.67 -3.72 8.92
N ALA A 418 -9.35 -3.15 9.91
CA ALA A 418 -10.59 -3.68 10.44
C ALA A 418 -11.68 -3.84 9.37
N ASP A 419 -11.86 -2.82 8.53
CA ASP A 419 -12.83 -2.80 7.43
C ASP A 419 -12.66 -3.97 6.44
N PHE A 420 -11.46 -4.58 6.40
CA PHE A 420 -11.20 -5.69 5.49
C PHE A 420 -11.74 -7.03 6.01
N TYR A 421 -11.64 -7.30 7.31
CA TYR A 421 -11.96 -8.62 7.84
C TYR A 421 -13.26 -8.68 8.67
N GLU A 422 -13.82 -7.55 9.11
CA GLU A 422 -15.01 -7.52 9.97
C GLU A 422 -16.22 -8.20 9.33
N ASP A 423 -16.36 -8.13 8.00
CA ASP A 423 -17.49 -8.71 7.29
C ASP A 423 -17.45 -10.24 7.21
N PHE A 424 -16.27 -10.88 7.30
CA PHE A 424 -16.16 -12.33 7.11
C PHE A 424 -15.53 -13.09 8.28
N ALA A 425 -14.83 -12.42 9.19
CA ALA A 425 -14.14 -13.10 10.28
C ALA A 425 -15.12 -13.56 11.35
N ASP A 426 -15.13 -14.87 11.65
CA ASP A 426 -15.92 -15.45 12.74
C ASP A 426 -15.34 -15.08 14.11
N ARG A 427 -14.03 -14.86 14.18
CA ARG A 427 -13.29 -14.51 15.40
C ARG A 427 -12.09 -13.65 15.12
N ILE A 428 -11.87 -12.66 15.97
CA ILE A 428 -10.70 -11.81 15.96
C ILE A 428 -9.82 -12.16 17.14
N ILE A 429 -8.54 -12.37 16.90
CA ILE A 429 -7.51 -12.63 17.94
C ILE A 429 -6.61 -11.42 18.01
N GLU A 430 -6.57 -10.79 19.17
CA GLU A 430 -5.66 -9.69 19.43
C GLU A 430 -4.39 -10.23 20.07
N LEU A 431 -3.25 -10.02 19.40
CA LEU A 431 -1.94 -10.32 20.00
C LEU A 431 -1.53 -9.15 20.87
N SER A 432 -1.25 -9.44 22.11
CA SER A 432 -0.70 -8.52 23.12
C SER A 432 0.59 -9.10 23.70
N GLU A 433 1.46 -8.25 24.21
CA GLU A 433 2.72 -8.64 24.87
C GLU A 433 2.52 -9.57 26.07
#